data_84db27a5777f7205e9de214f21747d79
#
_entry.id   84db27a5777f7205e9de214f21747d79
#
_cell.length_a   1.000
_cell.length_b   1.000
_cell.length_c   1.000
_cell.angle_alpha   90.00
_cell.angle_beta   90.00
_cell.angle_gamma   90.00
#
_symmetry.space_group_name_H-M   'P 1'
#
loop_
_entity.id
_entity.type
_entity.pdbx_description
1 polymer ?
#
loop_
_entity_poly.entity_id
_entity_poly.type
_entity_poly.pdbx_seq_one_letter_code
_entity_poly.pdbx_strand_id
1 'polypeptide(L)'
;MKAYWDSSAVIEACNSPVLRARLHRERGSTRTHTLAEVFSTLTGGNLAFRLDADAAAQTVANLATDLDFHDLAAADVLTALKEARKKGVRGGRIHDYLHAVAAQKSGAKKLLTLDKNDFNDLTKVEIEQV
;
A
#
# COMPACT_ATOMS: atom_id res chain seq x y z
N MET A 1 -4.64 -16.98 -2.18
CA MET A 1 -4.00 -15.99 -1.29
C MET A 1 -4.40 -14.59 -1.71
N LYS A 2 -4.63 -13.73 -0.73
CA LYS A 2 -5.00 -12.34 -0.98
C LYS A 2 -3.84 -11.59 -1.61
N ALA A 3 -4.15 -10.68 -2.54
CA ALA A 3 -3.15 -9.78 -3.07
C ALA A 3 -2.80 -8.73 -2.00
N TYR A 4 -1.55 -8.27 -2.05
CA TYR A 4 -1.14 -7.12 -1.25
C TYR A 4 -1.43 -5.84 -2.03
N TRP A 5 -1.98 -4.85 -1.37
CA TRP A 5 -2.31 -3.55 -1.95
C TRP A 5 -1.38 -2.51 -1.33
N ASP A 6 -0.60 -1.81 -2.15
CA ASP A 6 0.16 -0.68 -1.64
C ASP A 6 -0.77 0.52 -1.40
N SER A 7 -0.23 1.59 -0.84
CA SER A 7 -1.05 2.76 -0.52
C SER A 7 -1.68 3.38 -1.77
N SER A 8 -0.98 3.41 -2.90
CA SER A 8 -1.50 3.98 -4.14
C SER A 8 -2.71 3.20 -4.66
N ALA A 9 -2.68 1.88 -4.58
CA ALA A 9 -3.80 1.04 -4.99
C ALA A 9 -5.00 1.22 -4.05
N VAL A 10 -4.77 1.32 -2.74
CA VAL A 10 -5.85 1.57 -1.77
C VAL A 10 -6.48 2.94 -2.00
N ILE A 11 -5.66 3.97 -2.25
CA ILE A 11 -6.14 5.31 -2.56
C ILE A 11 -6.98 5.29 -3.84
N GLU A 12 -6.53 4.60 -4.87
CA GLU A 12 -7.28 4.51 -6.13
C GLU A 12 -8.63 3.83 -5.95
N ALA A 13 -8.76 2.90 -5.02
CA ALA A 13 -10.05 2.31 -4.69
C ALA A 13 -11.07 3.34 -4.18
N CYS A 14 -10.62 4.48 -3.65
CA CYS A 14 -11.52 5.59 -3.28
C CYS A 14 -12.11 6.29 -4.51
N ASN A 15 -11.42 6.24 -5.66
CA ASN A 15 -11.79 6.96 -6.87
C ASN A 15 -12.36 6.05 -7.96
N SER A 16 -12.17 4.74 -7.84
CA SER A 16 -12.58 3.76 -8.84
C SER A 16 -13.62 2.81 -8.26
N PRO A 17 -14.89 2.91 -8.65
CA PRO A 17 -15.92 1.95 -8.21
C PRO A 17 -15.58 0.51 -8.58
N VAL A 18 -14.94 0.30 -9.73
CA VAL A 18 -14.54 -1.04 -10.19
C VAL A 18 -13.48 -1.61 -9.24
N LEU A 19 -12.47 -0.82 -8.91
CA LEU A 19 -11.40 -1.25 -8.03
C LEU A 19 -11.90 -1.43 -6.59
N ARG A 20 -12.80 -0.55 -6.14
CA ARG A 20 -13.44 -0.68 -4.82
C ARG A 20 -14.24 -1.97 -4.70
N ALA A 21 -15.00 -2.32 -5.74
CA ALA A 21 -15.76 -3.56 -5.78
C ALA A 21 -14.83 -4.79 -5.79
N ARG A 22 -13.70 -4.70 -6.50
CA ARG A 22 -12.70 -5.76 -6.50
C ARG A 22 -12.14 -5.99 -5.11
N LEU A 23 -11.79 -4.92 -4.40
CA LEU A 23 -11.29 -5.03 -3.03
C LEU A 23 -12.31 -5.72 -2.12
N HIS A 24 -13.58 -5.34 -2.22
CA HIS A 24 -14.63 -5.95 -1.43
C HIS A 24 -14.80 -7.44 -1.72
N ARG A 25 -14.79 -7.81 -3.00
CA ARG A 25 -15.00 -9.19 -3.45
C ARG A 25 -13.82 -10.09 -3.10
N GLU A 26 -12.60 -9.63 -3.38
CA GLU A 26 -11.39 -10.44 -3.23
C GLU A 26 -10.74 -10.27 -1.87
N ARG A 27 -11.07 -9.20 -1.18
CA ARG A 27 -10.34 -8.70 -0.02
C ARG A 27 -8.89 -8.44 -0.40
N GLY A 28 -8.11 -7.85 0.49
CA GLY A 28 -6.71 -7.58 0.25
C GLY A 28 -5.91 -7.60 1.54
N SER A 29 -4.61 -7.57 1.43
CA SER A 29 -3.72 -7.36 2.55
C SER A 29 -2.91 -6.08 2.35
N THR A 30 -2.50 -5.48 3.44
CA THR A 30 -1.64 -4.30 3.46
C THR A 30 -1.01 -4.20 4.84
N ARG A 31 -0.29 -3.11 5.12
CA ARG A 31 0.24 -2.83 6.46
C ARG A 31 -0.53 -1.68 7.10
N THR A 32 -0.53 -1.60 8.42
CA THR A 32 -1.29 -0.55 9.13
C THR A 32 -0.84 0.86 8.74
N HIS A 33 0.44 1.03 8.42
CA HIS A 33 0.97 2.32 7.96
C HIS A 33 0.23 2.85 6.72
N THR A 34 -0.31 1.96 5.87
CA THR A 34 -1.10 2.33 4.71
C THR A 34 -2.30 3.19 5.10
N LEU A 35 -2.92 2.93 6.24
CA LEU A 35 -4.07 3.72 6.71
C LEU A 35 -3.69 5.20 6.89
N ALA A 36 -2.53 5.45 7.48
CA ALA A 36 -2.03 6.81 7.66
C ALA A 36 -1.67 7.47 6.32
N GLU A 37 -1.07 6.73 5.41
CA GLU A 37 -0.74 7.24 4.07
C GLU A 37 -1.99 7.63 3.30
N VAL A 38 -3.03 6.80 3.34
CA VAL A 38 -4.31 7.09 2.68
C VAL A 38 -4.96 8.32 3.29
N PHE A 39 -5.04 8.40 4.62
CA PHE A 39 -5.58 9.57 5.31
C PHE A 39 -4.81 10.85 4.91
N SER A 40 -3.49 10.78 4.90
CA SER A 40 -2.64 11.91 4.53
C SER A 40 -2.94 12.42 3.12
N THR A 41 -3.10 11.49 2.17
CA THR A 41 -3.41 11.85 0.79
C THR A 41 -4.82 12.44 0.66
N LEU A 42 -5.82 11.88 1.35
CA LEU A 42 -7.20 12.36 1.27
C LEU A 42 -7.38 13.75 1.89
N THR A 43 -6.58 14.10 2.89
CA THR A 43 -6.72 15.37 3.60
C THR A 43 -5.74 16.44 3.16
N GLY A 44 -4.60 16.07 2.61
CA GLY A 44 -3.52 17.02 2.32
C GLY A 44 -2.83 16.86 0.97
N GLY A 45 -3.23 15.87 0.18
CA GLY A 45 -2.58 15.56 -1.09
C GLY A 45 -2.98 16.51 -2.23
N ASN A 46 -2.50 16.17 -3.44
CA ASN A 46 -2.73 16.95 -4.67
C ASN A 46 -4.01 16.51 -5.40
N LEU A 47 -5.01 16.04 -4.67
CA LEU A 47 -6.30 15.68 -5.24
C LEU A 47 -7.07 16.95 -5.65
N ALA A 48 -7.95 16.81 -6.62
CA ALA A 48 -8.79 17.92 -7.09
C ALA A 48 -9.63 18.51 -5.95
N PHE A 49 -9.95 17.73 -4.95
CA PHE A 49 -10.61 18.18 -3.73
C PHE A 49 -10.04 17.43 -2.54
N ARG A 50 -10.12 18.05 -1.39
CA ARG A 50 -9.67 17.45 -0.12
C ARG A 50 -10.86 17.11 0.74
N LEU A 51 -10.78 15.99 1.44
CA LEU A 51 -11.76 15.64 2.46
C LEU A 51 -11.37 16.31 3.78
N ASP A 52 -12.38 16.64 4.59
CA ASP A 52 -12.10 16.97 5.99
C ASP A 52 -11.65 15.71 6.75
N ALA A 53 -11.12 15.91 7.94
CA ALA A 53 -10.55 14.81 8.73
C ALA A 53 -11.59 13.73 9.06
N ASP A 54 -12.83 14.14 9.41
CA ASP A 54 -13.87 13.17 9.76
C ASP A 54 -14.30 12.34 8.56
N ALA A 55 -14.48 12.95 7.40
CA ALA A 55 -14.84 12.26 6.17
C ALA A 55 -13.71 11.31 5.73
N ALA A 56 -12.46 11.76 5.83
CA ALA A 56 -11.31 10.93 5.51
C ALA A 56 -11.19 9.73 6.45
N ALA A 57 -11.36 9.93 7.76
CA ALA A 57 -11.33 8.85 8.73
C ALA A 57 -12.42 7.81 8.45
N GLN A 58 -13.62 8.25 8.09
CA GLN A 58 -14.71 7.34 7.75
C GLN A 58 -14.41 6.55 6.49
N THR A 59 -13.86 7.21 5.47
CA THR A 59 -13.45 6.56 4.23
C THR A 59 -12.39 5.48 4.48
N VAL A 60 -11.37 5.81 5.28
CA VAL A 60 -10.32 4.86 5.65
C VAL A 60 -10.90 3.69 6.43
N ALA A 61 -11.78 3.94 7.39
CA ALA A 61 -12.43 2.88 8.17
C ALA A 61 -13.21 1.93 7.28
N ASN A 62 -13.93 2.45 6.27
CA ASN A 62 -14.68 1.63 5.34
C ASN A 62 -13.77 0.74 4.48
N LEU A 63 -12.64 1.27 4.01
CA LEU A 63 -11.66 0.48 3.26
C LEU A 63 -11.05 -0.61 4.15
N ALA A 64 -10.77 -0.29 5.40
CA ALA A 64 -10.13 -1.22 6.34
C ALA A 64 -10.98 -2.48 6.59
N THR A 65 -12.31 -2.41 6.43
CA THR A 65 -13.16 -3.59 6.62
C THR A 65 -12.87 -4.71 5.61
N ASP A 66 -12.28 -4.38 4.47
CA ASP A 66 -11.96 -5.34 3.41
C ASP A 66 -10.46 -5.68 3.34
N LEU A 67 -9.68 -5.19 4.30
CA LEU A 67 -8.24 -5.39 4.34
C LEU A 67 -7.82 -6.21 5.57
N ASP A 68 -6.84 -7.09 5.35
CA ASP A 68 -6.10 -7.75 6.41
C ASP A 68 -4.76 -7.05 6.57
N PHE A 69 -4.28 -6.91 7.80
CA PHE A 69 -3.07 -6.15 8.08
C PHE A 69 -1.90 -7.06 8.43
N HIS A 70 -0.77 -6.86 7.76
CA HIS A 70 0.48 -7.57 7.98
C HIS A 70 1.57 -6.56 8.27
N ASP A 71 1.85 -6.36 9.54
CA ASP A 71 2.82 -5.35 9.94
C ASP A 71 4.24 -5.87 9.95
N LEU A 72 5.17 -4.95 9.79
CA LEU A 72 6.58 -5.21 9.91
C LEU A 72 7.03 -4.93 11.34
N ALA A 73 7.78 -5.88 11.92
CA ALA A 73 8.45 -5.63 13.19
C ALA A 73 9.60 -4.65 12.97
N ALA A 74 10.05 -4.00 14.05
CA ALA A 74 11.19 -3.09 13.98
C ALA A 74 12.42 -3.77 13.35
N ALA A 75 12.66 -5.04 13.68
CA ALA A 75 13.79 -5.80 13.11
C ALA A 75 13.66 -5.93 11.59
N ASP A 76 12.44 -6.13 11.06
CA ASP A 76 12.21 -6.22 9.62
C ASP A 76 12.53 -4.89 8.93
N VAL A 77 12.11 -3.79 9.53
CA VAL A 77 12.40 -2.44 8.99
C VAL A 77 13.90 -2.17 9.01
N LEU A 78 14.56 -2.45 10.13
CA LEU A 78 16.00 -2.23 10.24
C LEU A 78 16.79 -3.06 9.23
N THR A 79 16.38 -4.29 8.99
CA THR A 79 16.98 -5.15 7.97
C THR A 79 16.79 -4.55 6.58
N ALA A 80 15.59 -4.07 6.27
CA ALA A 80 15.29 -3.41 4.99
C ALA A 80 16.16 -2.18 4.78
N LEU A 81 16.36 -1.37 5.82
CA LEU A 81 17.21 -0.18 5.73
C LEU A 81 18.67 -0.56 5.40
N LYS A 82 19.17 -1.65 5.96
CA LYS A 82 20.52 -2.14 5.64
C LYS A 82 20.62 -2.65 4.20
N GLU A 83 19.56 -3.26 3.68
CA GLU A 83 19.53 -3.78 2.31
C GLU A 83 19.24 -2.70 1.26
N ALA A 84 18.77 -1.53 1.68
CA ALA A 84 18.33 -0.45 0.79
C ALA A 84 19.44 -0.07 -0.22
N ARG A 85 20.68 0.03 0.24
CA ARG A 85 21.82 0.39 -0.63
C ARG A 85 21.97 -0.57 -1.79
N LYS A 86 21.85 -1.87 -1.54
CA LYS A 86 21.99 -2.91 -2.56
C LYS A 86 20.87 -2.85 -3.59
N LYS A 87 19.72 -2.36 -3.19
CA LYS A 87 18.53 -2.24 -4.05
C LYS A 87 18.44 -0.88 -4.73
N GLY A 88 19.41 0.00 -4.50
CA GLY A 88 19.36 1.37 -5.03
C GLY A 88 18.24 2.20 -4.42
N VAL A 89 17.85 1.90 -3.19
CA VAL A 89 16.74 2.58 -2.50
C VAL A 89 17.29 3.69 -1.63
N ARG A 90 16.74 4.90 -1.81
CA ARG A 90 17.02 6.06 -0.95
C ARG A 90 15.84 7.03 -1.01
N GLY A 91 15.77 7.92 -0.03
CA GLY A 91 14.69 8.90 0.05
C GLY A 91 13.34 8.23 0.17
N GLY A 92 12.33 8.80 -0.49
CA GLY A 92 10.95 8.31 -0.42
C GLY A 92 10.73 6.90 -0.94
N ARG A 93 11.64 6.40 -1.77
CA ARG A 93 11.52 5.04 -2.31
C ARG A 93 11.60 3.96 -1.23
N ILE A 94 12.07 4.30 -0.02
CA ILE A 94 12.04 3.37 1.11
C ILE A 94 10.61 2.91 1.43
N HIS A 95 9.62 3.76 1.24
CA HIS A 95 8.23 3.39 1.51
C HIS A 95 7.74 2.30 0.56
N ASP A 96 8.11 2.39 -0.72
CA ASP A 96 7.79 1.34 -1.70
C ASP A 96 8.50 0.03 -1.34
N TYR A 97 9.75 0.13 -0.95
CA TYR A 97 10.51 -1.05 -0.54
C TYR A 97 9.91 -1.72 0.70
N LEU A 98 9.44 -0.94 1.67
CA LEU A 98 8.77 -1.50 2.85
C LEU A 98 7.44 -2.17 2.48
N HIS A 99 6.69 -1.64 1.52
CA HIS A 99 5.52 -2.32 0.98
C HIS A 99 5.91 -3.66 0.33
N ALA A 100 6.99 -3.67 -0.44
CA ALA A 100 7.49 -4.89 -1.07
C ALA A 100 7.87 -5.95 -0.01
N VAL A 101 8.55 -5.54 1.05
CA VAL A 101 8.93 -6.42 2.16
C VAL A 101 7.67 -6.95 2.87
N ALA A 102 6.69 -6.10 3.13
CA ALA A 102 5.44 -6.51 3.77
C ALA A 102 4.65 -7.48 2.88
N ALA A 103 4.59 -7.23 1.57
CA ALA A 103 3.94 -8.13 0.62
C ALA A 103 4.57 -9.53 0.66
N GLN A 104 5.89 -9.59 0.64
CA GLN A 104 6.62 -10.86 0.70
C GLN A 104 6.39 -11.57 2.04
N LYS A 105 6.44 -10.83 3.14
CA LYS A 105 6.21 -11.39 4.48
C LYS A 105 4.78 -11.93 4.63
N SER A 106 3.80 -11.28 4.01
CA SER A 106 2.41 -11.73 4.04
C SER A 106 2.15 -13.01 3.24
N GLY A 107 3.11 -13.41 2.41
CA GLY A 107 2.96 -14.54 1.51
C GLY A 107 2.11 -14.24 0.28
N ALA A 108 1.82 -12.97 0.00
CA ALA A 108 1.06 -12.59 -1.18
C ALA A 108 1.80 -12.97 -2.45
N LYS A 109 1.05 -13.44 -3.46
CA LYS A 109 1.62 -13.75 -4.78
C LYS A 109 1.64 -12.53 -5.69
N LYS A 110 0.80 -11.54 -5.41
CA LYS A 110 0.69 -10.30 -6.18
C LYS A 110 0.72 -9.09 -5.27
N LEU A 111 1.32 -8.03 -5.78
CA LEU A 111 1.26 -6.70 -5.19
C LEU A 111 0.59 -5.77 -6.21
N LEU A 112 -0.51 -5.16 -5.81
CA LEU A 112 -1.24 -4.20 -6.64
C LEU A 112 -0.72 -2.79 -6.34
N THR A 113 -0.46 -2.04 -7.41
CA THR A 113 0.04 -0.67 -7.32
C THR A 113 -0.50 0.16 -8.49
N LEU A 114 -0.52 1.46 -8.33
CA LEU A 114 -0.88 2.37 -9.41
C LEU A 114 0.28 2.56 -10.41
N ASP A 115 1.53 2.40 -9.96
CA ASP A 115 2.71 2.52 -10.80
C ASP A 115 3.66 1.33 -10.60
N LYS A 116 3.67 0.43 -11.57
CA LYS A 116 4.52 -0.77 -11.55
C LYS A 116 6.01 -0.41 -11.47
N ASN A 117 6.43 0.71 -12.04
CA ASN A 117 7.83 1.11 -12.06
C ASN A 117 8.38 1.43 -10.67
N ASP A 118 7.51 1.79 -9.70
CA ASP A 118 7.92 2.04 -8.32
C ASP A 118 8.52 0.81 -7.66
N PHE A 119 8.24 -0.38 -8.18
CA PHE A 119 8.68 -1.65 -7.61
C PHE A 119 9.74 -2.38 -8.43
N ASN A 120 10.31 -1.74 -9.46
CA ASN A 120 11.38 -2.34 -10.27
C ASN A 120 12.54 -2.79 -9.36
N ASP A 121 12.88 -4.09 -9.45
CA ASP A 121 13.99 -4.72 -8.72
C ASP A 121 13.83 -4.70 -7.18
N LEU A 122 12.66 -4.39 -6.65
CA LEU A 122 12.44 -4.35 -5.20
C LEU A 122 11.90 -5.66 -4.64
N THR A 123 11.29 -6.51 -5.45
CA THR A 123 10.64 -7.74 -4.99
C THR A 123 10.55 -8.77 -6.10
N LYS A 124 10.43 -10.03 -5.68
CA LYS A 124 10.10 -11.15 -6.58
C LYS A 124 8.59 -11.41 -6.64
N VAL A 125 7.82 -10.73 -5.81
CA VAL A 125 6.35 -10.80 -5.88
C VAL A 125 5.89 -10.22 -7.20
N GLU A 126 4.93 -10.87 -7.86
CA GLU A 126 4.36 -10.37 -9.12
C GLU A 126 3.69 -9.01 -8.89
N ILE A 127 3.97 -8.04 -9.75
CA ILE A 127 3.39 -6.70 -9.65
C ILE A 127 2.26 -6.58 -10.66
N GLU A 128 1.08 -6.19 -10.18
CA GLU A 128 -0.05 -5.87 -11.04
C GLU A 128 -0.31 -4.37 -10.95
N GLN A 129 -0.25 -3.69 -12.09
CA GLN A 129 -0.61 -2.27 -12.17
C GLN A 129 -2.13 -2.14 -12.34
N VAL A 130 -2.73 -1.35 -11.50
CA VAL A 130 -4.19 -1.14 -11.51
C VAL A 130 -4.57 0.27 -11.94
#